data_85bb0617b72bf35dd8f8309e5236f421
#
_entry.id   85bb0617b72bf35dd8f8309e5236f421
#
_cell.length_a   1.000
_cell.length_b   1.000
_cell.length_c   1.000
_cell.angle_alpha   90.00
_cell.angle_beta   90.00
_cell.angle_gamma   90.00
#
_symmetry.space_group_name_H-M   'P 1'
#
loop_
_entity.id
_entity.type
_entity.pdbx_description
1 polymer ?
#
loop_
_entity_poly.entity_id
_entity_poly.type
_entity_poly.pdbx_seq_one_letter_code
_entity_poly.pdbx_strand_id
1 'polypeptide(L)'
;MRHIGARKWTKVAAIGLVATVIAASCGSDDNGDTSGGTSPTAAPAASEPGATTGGDTAAPAAEGRELVIARDMDVNSLDVSRSYCDTCQIFNTAVYETLITVDPSDPNKILPRLATSWEGNADNTVFTFTLDPAAKFADDSPVEAKDVKWSWERLANIKGSASYLMSGLKTLEIPDATTIVATFEAPNSAFLPIVAASYLGIINSDVATEQGASAAADADSADKAEEWFLANSAGSGPYALESYTQGESLVLSRNDNYWGPNKPVFPRVTISQVKDSSSQLQQLQAGDADIAMQISLDSVSQLEGDSNVTTSVVDSFNYVYIALSPGAEGAEKLQDPNVRKAIVKAIDYDGAIESLVAGNGKKQASPIPNGFIGSADLALPEYDLEGAKKLLADAGVADGFDLDATYPEANVYGVDFSLMMQKIQQDLVKVNINLQLTPVQFPEWIDRINAKGIPVTAVYFAPDHTDPSQYIQYFGEIPGSSWAARGGGGDAGTPLDNPKESELLATALASSGDARAKAYTELGQLMIDDAIIVPIVNPQLVLATASDITGMHYSACCNLDLGLLGLAG
;
A
#
# COMPACT_ATOMS: atom_id res chain seq x y z
N MET A 1 27.51 -47.58 -3.28
CA MET A 1 27.30 -48.56 -2.21
C MET A 1 26.95 -47.85 -0.93
N ARG A 2 25.90 -48.30 -0.33
CA ARG A 2 25.25 -48.05 0.97
C ARG A 2 24.05 -47.08 0.94
N HIS A 3 22.91 -47.73 1.00
CA HIS A 3 21.57 -47.30 1.36
C HIS A 3 21.47 -46.74 2.78
N ILE A 4 20.54 -45.86 3.01
CA ILE A 4 19.73 -45.63 4.23
C ILE A 4 18.72 -44.54 3.84
N GLY A 5 17.40 -44.58 3.96
CA GLY A 5 16.49 -45.41 4.68
C GLY A 5 15.24 -44.53 4.85
N ALA A 6 14.15 -44.86 4.13
CA ALA A 6 12.88 -44.15 4.18
C ALA A 6 12.22 -44.25 5.57
N ARG A 7 11.78 -43.18 6.14
CA ARG A 7 10.89 -43.15 7.31
C ARG A 7 9.46 -42.86 6.89
N LYS A 8 8.62 -43.88 6.99
CA LYS A 8 7.14 -43.81 6.84
C LYS A 8 6.56 -43.04 8.02
N TRP A 9 5.69 -42.09 7.76
CA TRP A 9 4.77 -41.55 8.76
C TRP A 9 3.38 -42.14 8.57
N THR A 10 2.90 -42.74 9.63
CA THR A 10 1.60 -43.40 9.78
C THR A 10 0.52 -42.35 10.01
N LYS A 11 -0.55 -42.46 9.23
CA LYS A 11 -1.81 -41.74 9.43
C LYS A 11 -2.55 -42.31 10.65
N VAL A 12 -3.02 -41.48 11.54
CA VAL A 12 -4.02 -41.82 12.55
C VAL A 12 -5.31 -41.08 12.20
N ALA A 13 -6.32 -41.86 11.84
CA ALA A 13 -7.68 -41.36 11.66
C ALA A 13 -8.41 -41.45 13.02
N ALA A 14 -9.08 -40.38 13.42
CA ALA A 14 -10.06 -40.44 14.51
C ALA A 14 -11.41 -39.99 13.97
N ILE A 15 -12.33 -40.95 13.95
CA ILE A 15 -13.75 -40.79 13.65
C ILE A 15 -14.45 -40.40 14.95
N GLY A 16 -15.28 -39.38 14.91
CA GLY A 16 -16.16 -39.00 16.01
C GLY A 16 -17.52 -38.55 15.45
N LEU A 17 -18.47 -39.41 15.56
CA LEU A 17 -19.89 -39.29 15.17
C LEU A 17 -20.70 -38.83 16.38
N VAL A 18 -21.61 -37.85 16.27
CA VAL A 18 -22.85 -37.69 17.06
C VAL A 18 -23.72 -36.66 16.36
N ALA A 19 -24.72 -36.97 15.68
CA ALA A 19 -26.14 -37.24 15.98
C ALA A 19 -27.03 -35.98 16.09
N THR A 20 -27.89 -35.90 15.14
CA THR A 20 -29.08 -35.10 14.88
C THR A 20 -30.08 -35.00 16.04
N VAL A 21 -30.74 -33.83 16.16
CA VAL A 21 -32.16 -33.76 16.57
C VAL A 21 -32.88 -32.71 15.73
N ILE A 22 -33.90 -33.17 15.06
CA ILE A 22 -34.91 -32.45 14.28
C ILE A 22 -36.05 -32.09 15.25
N ALA A 23 -36.59 -30.88 15.18
CA ALA A 23 -37.98 -30.65 15.54
C ALA A 23 -38.55 -29.54 14.64
N ALA A 24 -39.43 -29.95 13.78
CA ALA A 24 -40.33 -29.12 13.00
C ALA A 24 -41.56 -28.77 13.81
N SER A 25 -42.12 -27.57 13.65
CA SER A 25 -43.56 -27.35 13.83
C SER A 25 -44.01 -26.18 12.97
N CYS A 26 -44.88 -26.51 12.04
CA CYS A 26 -45.73 -25.63 11.26
C CYS A 26 -46.93 -25.15 12.10
N GLY A 27 -47.53 -24.01 11.71
CA GLY A 27 -48.87 -23.62 12.15
C GLY A 27 -49.21 -22.23 11.67
N SER A 28 -50.08 -22.19 10.67
CA SER A 28 -50.61 -21.07 9.89
C SER A 28 -51.87 -20.44 10.52
N ASP A 29 -52.12 -19.19 10.05
CA ASP A 29 -53.42 -18.51 9.82
C ASP A 29 -54.28 -18.09 11.02
N ASP A 30 -54.82 -16.95 11.16
CA ASP A 30 -55.76 -16.17 10.39
C ASP A 30 -56.33 -15.00 11.23
N ASN A 31 -56.62 -13.90 10.60
CA ASN A 31 -57.62 -12.82 10.79
C ASN A 31 -58.28 -12.51 12.15
N GLY A 32 -58.42 -11.20 12.38
CA GLY A 32 -59.62 -10.69 13.07
C GLY A 32 -59.48 -9.38 13.84
N ASP A 33 -59.83 -8.37 13.20
CA ASP A 33 -60.34 -7.03 13.54
C ASP A 33 -60.92 -6.85 14.97
N THR A 34 -60.71 -5.68 15.53
CA THR A 34 -61.60 -4.64 16.11
C THR A 34 -61.09 -3.96 17.39
N SER A 35 -60.92 -2.66 17.23
CA SER A 35 -61.31 -1.52 18.06
C SER A 35 -61.32 -1.59 19.58
N GLY A 36 -60.80 -0.52 20.19
CA GLY A 36 -61.29 -0.05 21.48
C GLY A 36 -60.26 0.67 22.35
N GLY A 37 -60.34 1.98 22.38
CA GLY A 37 -59.49 2.90 23.09
C GLY A 37 -59.60 2.83 24.62
N THR A 38 -58.67 3.48 25.25
CA THR A 38 -58.77 4.57 26.25
C THR A 38 -57.44 4.75 26.96
N SER A 39 -56.93 5.97 26.94
CA SER A 39 -55.95 6.54 27.88
C SER A 39 -56.72 7.00 29.14
N PRO A 40 -56.06 7.59 30.14
CA PRO A 40 -54.75 7.49 30.75
C PRO A 40 -54.83 7.32 32.30
N THR A 41 -53.75 7.02 33.00
CA THR A 41 -53.64 7.46 34.41
C THR A 41 -52.15 7.59 34.84
N ALA A 42 -51.96 8.64 35.61
CA ALA A 42 -50.82 9.32 36.13
C ALA A 42 -49.73 8.49 36.85
N ALA A 43 -48.58 9.16 36.92
CA ALA A 43 -47.40 8.84 37.73
C ALA A 43 -47.67 8.83 39.25
N PRO A 44 -46.77 8.27 40.03
CA PRO A 44 -46.22 9.08 41.10
C PRO A 44 -44.68 9.20 41.13
N ALA A 45 -44.29 10.29 41.78
CA ALA A 45 -42.96 10.85 41.86
C ALA A 45 -42.06 10.18 42.91
N ALA A 46 -40.74 10.39 42.65
CA ALA A 46 -39.65 10.66 43.59
C ALA A 46 -39.22 9.64 44.65
N SER A 47 -37.96 9.29 44.56
CA SER A 47 -37.00 9.43 45.67
C SER A 47 -35.56 9.30 45.16
N GLU A 48 -34.80 10.38 45.28
CA GLU A 48 -33.33 10.32 45.34
C GLU A 48 -32.90 9.57 46.60
N PRO A 49 -31.73 8.88 46.55
CA PRO A 49 -30.63 9.34 47.36
C PRO A 49 -29.22 9.09 46.80
N GLY A 50 -28.36 9.99 47.13
CA GLY A 50 -26.98 9.70 47.52
C GLY A 50 -25.91 9.81 46.45
N ALA A 51 -25.32 10.98 46.36
CA ALA A 51 -24.02 11.23 45.77
C ALA A 51 -22.94 10.35 46.41
N THR A 52 -22.24 9.56 45.56
CA THR A 52 -20.88 9.12 45.87
C THR A 52 -19.96 9.74 44.83
N THR A 53 -19.17 10.68 45.30
CA THR A 53 -18.04 11.30 44.59
C THR A 53 -16.97 10.24 44.35
N GLY A 54 -16.91 9.75 43.10
CA GLY A 54 -15.77 9.10 42.53
C GLY A 54 -15.25 10.05 41.45
N GLY A 55 -14.19 10.78 41.75
CA GLY A 55 -13.57 11.70 40.79
C GLY A 55 -12.77 10.90 39.78
N ASP A 56 -13.35 10.62 38.63
CA ASP A 56 -12.60 10.47 37.39
C ASP A 56 -12.41 11.90 36.86
N THR A 57 -11.22 12.43 37.08
CA THR A 57 -10.75 13.59 36.35
C THR A 57 -10.47 13.11 34.92
N ALA A 58 -11.48 13.13 34.06
CA ALA A 58 -11.27 13.17 32.62
C ALA A 58 -10.31 14.33 32.35
N ALA A 59 -9.20 14.06 31.69
CA ALA A 59 -8.32 15.11 31.16
C ALA A 59 -9.18 16.12 30.39
N PRO A 60 -8.93 17.44 30.50
CA PRO A 60 -9.69 18.43 29.76
C PRO A 60 -9.59 18.09 28.28
N ALA A 61 -10.74 17.99 27.60
CA ALA A 61 -10.79 17.84 26.17
C ALA A 61 -9.95 18.98 25.56
N ALA A 62 -8.98 18.62 24.70
CA ALA A 62 -8.15 19.59 24.01
C ALA A 62 -9.08 20.54 23.24
N GLU A 63 -8.95 21.86 23.47
CA GLU A 63 -9.71 22.85 22.72
C GLU A 63 -9.30 22.77 21.24
N GLY A 64 -10.25 22.57 20.33
CA GLY A 64 -10.04 22.56 18.89
C GLY A 64 -11.06 21.68 18.15
N ARG A 65 -11.14 21.89 16.82
CA ARG A 65 -11.94 21.08 15.92
C ARG A 65 -11.27 19.73 15.69
N GLU A 66 -12.00 18.64 15.80
CA GLU A 66 -11.56 17.32 15.36
C GLU A 66 -11.53 17.26 13.83
N LEU A 67 -10.67 16.41 13.28
CA LEU A 67 -10.59 16.13 11.84
C LEU A 67 -11.20 14.76 11.57
N VAL A 68 -12.14 14.69 10.64
CA VAL A 68 -12.77 13.44 10.19
C VAL A 68 -12.37 13.15 8.74
N ILE A 69 -11.80 11.98 8.51
CA ILE A 69 -11.38 11.50 7.18
C ILE A 69 -12.22 10.30 6.81
N ALA A 70 -12.96 10.38 5.69
CA ALA A 70 -13.69 9.26 5.12
C ALA A 70 -12.83 8.54 4.09
N ARG A 71 -12.61 7.21 4.30
CA ARG A 71 -11.92 6.36 3.31
C ARG A 71 -12.28 4.88 3.48
N ASP A 72 -12.10 4.10 2.43
CA ASP A 72 -12.05 2.65 2.54
C ASP A 72 -10.67 2.26 3.10
N MET A 73 -10.65 1.79 4.34
CA MET A 73 -9.42 1.44 5.04
C MET A 73 -8.97 0.02 4.70
N ASP A 74 -7.71 -0.13 4.32
CA ASP A 74 -7.05 -1.39 3.99
C ASP A 74 -6.08 -1.88 5.08
N VAL A 75 -6.29 -1.47 6.34
CA VAL A 75 -5.39 -1.74 7.47
C VAL A 75 -5.18 -3.24 7.66
N ASN A 76 -3.94 -3.68 7.50
CA ASN A 76 -3.52 -5.06 7.78
C ASN A 76 -2.84 -5.20 9.16
N SER A 77 -2.14 -4.16 9.63
CA SER A 77 -1.51 -4.08 10.94
C SER A 77 -1.24 -2.62 11.31
N LEU A 78 -1.20 -2.29 12.61
CA LEU A 78 -0.73 -0.99 13.13
C LEU A 78 0.69 -1.08 13.73
N ASP A 79 1.30 -2.23 13.69
CA ASP A 79 2.73 -2.41 13.95
C ASP A 79 3.54 -1.99 12.73
N VAL A 80 4.30 -0.90 12.82
CA VAL A 80 5.04 -0.32 11.70
C VAL A 80 5.99 -1.32 11.02
N SER A 81 6.49 -2.33 11.74
CA SER A 81 7.35 -3.38 11.16
C SER A 81 6.56 -4.50 10.45
N ARG A 82 5.23 -4.58 10.62
CA ARG A 82 4.34 -5.58 10.01
C ARG A 82 3.36 -4.96 9.01
N SER A 83 3.12 -3.67 9.15
CA SER A 83 2.16 -2.94 8.30
C SER A 83 2.64 -2.88 6.85
N TYR A 84 1.70 -3.06 5.92
CA TYR A 84 1.94 -2.90 4.49
C TYR A 84 0.62 -2.60 3.78
N CYS A 85 0.22 -1.33 3.78
CA CYS A 85 -1.03 -0.86 3.20
C CYS A 85 -1.06 0.67 3.07
N ASP A 86 -1.94 1.21 2.23
CA ASP A 86 -2.05 2.65 1.98
C ASP A 86 -2.50 3.42 3.24
N THR A 87 -3.49 2.90 3.98
CA THR A 87 -3.91 3.49 5.27
C THR A 87 -2.81 3.38 6.32
N CYS A 88 -2.04 2.29 6.28
CA CYS A 88 -0.91 2.09 7.18
C CYS A 88 0.18 3.15 6.96
N GLN A 89 0.44 3.58 5.73
CA GLN A 89 1.41 4.64 5.44
C GLN A 89 0.99 5.97 6.10
N ILE A 90 -0.29 6.31 6.05
CA ILE A 90 -0.84 7.51 6.72
C ILE A 90 -0.65 7.41 8.24
N PHE A 91 -1.02 6.27 8.82
CA PHE A 91 -0.85 5.99 10.25
C PHE A 91 0.63 6.05 10.67
N ASN A 92 1.49 5.33 9.96
CA ASN A 92 2.91 5.27 10.27
C ASN A 92 3.54 6.68 10.24
N THR A 93 3.25 7.49 9.22
CA THR A 93 3.79 8.85 9.10
C THR A 93 3.30 9.78 10.21
N ALA A 94 2.06 9.61 10.67
CA ALA A 94 1.49 10.40 11.74
C ALA A 94 2.04 10.04 13.12
N VAL A 95 2.40 8.77 13.33
CA VAL A 95 2.73 8.22 14.65
C VAL A 95 4.23 7.97 14.82
N TYR A 96 4.90 7.52 13.76
CA TYR A 96 6.33 7.15 13.78
C TYR A 96 7.11 8.05 12.82
N GLU A 97 8.09 8.74 13.32
CA GLU A 97 8.97 9.52 12.45
C GLU A 97 10.11 8.66 11.91
N THR A 98 10.47 8.93 10.66
CA THR A 98 11.66 8.41 9.99
C THR A 98 12.86 9.32 10.23
N LEU A 99 14.08 8.91 9.89
CA LEU A 99 15.26 9.76 10.05
C LEU A 99 15.22 10.98 9.12
N ILE A 100 14.73 10.80 7.91
CA ILE A 100 14.60 11.82 6.87
C ILE A 100 13.22 11.64 6.20
N THR A 101 12.76 12.65 5.50
CA THR A 101 11.48 12.60 4.77
C THR A 101 11.64 13.14 3.36
N VAL A 102 10.62 13.01 2.54
CA VAL A 102 10.56 13.55 1.18
C VAL A 102 9.80 14.87 1.22
N ASP A 103 10.26 15.87 0.42
CA ASP A 103 9.51 17.11 0.23
C ASP A 103 8.16 16.78 -0.45
N PRO A 104 7.01 17.19 0.12
CA PRO A 104 5.70 16.90 -0.48
C PRO A 104 5.53 17.45 -1.90
N SER A 105 6.26 18.50 -2.26
CA SER A 105 6.21 19.14 -3.58
C SER A 105 7.25 18.63 -4.57
N ASP A 106 8.26 17.87 -4.11
CA ASP A 106 9.34 17.32 -4.94
C ASP A 106 9.80 15.95 -4.42
N PRO A 107 9.36 14.86 -5.02
CA PRO A 107 9.68 13.50 -4.58
C PRO A 107 11.18 13.15 -4.66
N ASN A 108 11.97 13.95 -5.34
CA ASN A 108 13.42 13.76 -5.45
C ASN A 108 14.21 14.53 -4.37
N LYS A 109 13.53 15.36 -3.58
CA LYS A 109 14.15 16.18 -2.54
C LYS A 109 13.93 15.59 -1.16
N ILE A 110 15.03 15.25 -0.50
CA ILE A 110 15.04 14.71 0.86
C ILE A 110 15.22 15.82 1.87
N LEU A 111 14.44 15.79 2.95
CA LEU A 111 14.42 16.74 4.04
C LEU A 111 14.80 16.06 5.37
N PRO A 112 15.39 16.79 6.34
CA PRO A 112 15.65 16.29 7.69
C PRO A 112 14.33 16.03 8.44
N ARG A 113 14.33 15.00 9.32
CA ARG A 113 13.26 14.72 10.28
C ARG A 113 13.87 14.38 11.64
N LEU A 114 14.04 13.10 12.03
CA LEU A 114 14.78 12.75 13.26
C LEU A 114 16.30 12.97 13.12
N ALA A 115 16.85 12.88 11.89
CA ALA A 115 18.25 13.19 11.64
C ALA A 115 18.42 14.61 11.15
N THR A 116 19.41 15.32 11.69
CA THR A 116 19.82 16.67 11.27
C THR A 116 20.76 16.66 10.08
N SER A 117 21.50 15.56 9.89
CA SER A 117 22.44 15.37 8.78
C SER A 117 22.64 13.91 8.45
N TRP A 118 23.03 13.67 7.21
CA TRP A 118 23.41 12.34 6.72
C TRP A 118 24.44 12.46 5.60
N GLU A 119 25.23 11.40 5.44
CA GLU A 119 26.16 11.27 4.33
C GLU A 119 26.29 9.81 3.89
N GLY A 120 26.47 9.60 2.58
CA GLY A 120 26.87 8.32 2.00
C GLY A 120 28.32 8.37 1.58
N ASN A 121 29.04 7.24 1.69
CA ASN A 121 30.38 7.13 1.12
C ASN A 121 30.32 7.11 -0.42
N ALA A 122 31.48 7.28 -1.07
CA ALA A 122 31.57 7.37 -2.53
C ALA A 122 31.00 6.13 -3.27
N ASP A 123 31.00 4.99 -2.63
CA ASP A 123 30.56 3.70 -3.22
C ASP A 123 29.10 3.36 -2.85
N ASN A 124 28.38 4.23 -2.14
CA ASN A 124 27.00 4.00 -1.65
C ASN A 124 26.84 2.70 -0.84
N THR A 125 27.90 2.30 -0.12
CA THR A 125 27.89 1.09 0.74
C THR A 125 27.82 1.40 2.22
N VAL A 126 28.08 2.66 2.63
CA VAL A 126 28.05 3.11 4.02
C VAL A 126 27.30 4.43 4.10
N PHE A 127 26.31 4.49 4.99
CA PHE A 127 25.55 5.69 5.27
C PHE A 127 25.59 6.02 6.75
N THR A 128 25.91 7.26 7.06
CA THR A 128 25.98 7.77 8.44
C THR A 128 24.88 8.82 8.63
N PHE A 129 24.11 8.69 9.70
CA PHE A 129 23.08 9.66 10.10
C PHE A 129 23.39 10.20 11.49
N THR A 130 23.16 11.50 11.69
CA THR A 130 23.27 12.17 13.00
C THR A 130 21.88 12.61 13.43
N LEU A 131 21.40 12.09 14.56
CA LEU A 131 20.08 12.42 15.12
C LEU A 131 20.07 13.80 15.74
N ASP A 132 18.89 14.43 15.78
CA ASP A 132 18.66 15.65 16.56
C ASP A 132 18.64 15.27 18.07
N PRO A 133 19.52 15.84 18.89
CA PRO A 133 19.53 15.53 20.32
C PRO A 133 18.30 16.04 21.07
N ALA A 134 17.46 16.86 20.42
CA ALA A 134 16.18 17.30 20.98
C ALA A 134 15.01 16.37 20.62
N ALA A 135 15.23 15.38 19.76
CA ALA A 135 14.18 14.45 19.34
C ALA A 135 13.67 13.61 20.52
N LYS A 136 12.35 13.50 20.64
CA LYS A 136 11.68 12.80 21.74
C LYS A 136 10.53 11.95 21.26
N PHE A 137 10.30 10.83 21.95
CA PHE A 137 9.08 10.06 21.83
C PHE A 137 7.89 10.76 22.52
N ALA A 138 6.69 10.25 22.30
CA ALA A 138 5.46 10.80 22.88
C ALA A 138 5.43 10.74 24.43
N ASP A 139 6.19 9.85 25.04
CA ASP A 139 6.37 9.73 26.48
C ASP A 139 7.48 10.66 27.05
N ASP A 140 7.99 11.59 26.24
CA ASP A 140 9.05 12.57 26.56
C ASP A 140 10.46 11.95 26.72
N SER A 141 10.62 10.64 26.52
CA SER A 141 11.95 10.00 26.48
C SER A 141 12.71 10.37 25.20
N PRO A 142 14.07 10.45 25.22
CA PRO A 142 14.85 10.82 24.05
C PRO A 142 14.81 9.73 22.98
N VAL A 143 14.84 10.14 21.70
CA VAL A 143 15.10 9.22 20.57
C VAL A 143 16.61 9.06 20.44
N GLU A 144 17.10 7.84 20.54
CA GLU A 144 18.53 7.53 20.46
C GLU A 144 18.87 6.58 19.31
N ALA A 145 20.12 6.51 18.93
CA ALA A 145 20.59 5.62 17.85
C ALA A 145 20.30 4.13 18.13
N LYS A 146 20.17 3.73 19.41
CA LYS A 146 19.73 2.37 19.78
C LYS A 146 18.34 2.04 19.27
N ASP A 147 17.42 3.04 19.29
CA ASP A 147 16.04 2.86 18.85
C ASP A 147 15.97 2.72 17.33
N VAL A 148 16.80 3.46 16.60
CA VAL A 148 16.96 3.32 15.15
C VAL A 148 17.48 1.92 14.79
N LYS A 149 18.56 1.50 15.44
CA LYS A 149 19.13 0.16 15.22
C LYS A 149 18.10 -0.93 15.50
N TRP A 150 17.43 -0.85 16.64
CA TRP A 150 16.42 -1.82 17.06
C TRP A 150 15.24 -1.87 16.09
N SER A 151 14.72 -0.71 15.66
CA SER A 151 13.58 -0.62 14.74
C SER A 151 13.90 -1.22 13.38
N TRP A 152 15.08 -0.90 12.81
CA TRP A 152 15.47 -1.41 11.50
C TRP A 152 15.85 -2.89 11.53
N GLU A 153 16.50 -3.38 12.59
CA GLU A 153 16.74 -4.81 12.80
C GLU A 153 15.40 -5.57 12.95
N ARG A 154 14.45 -5.00 13.71
CA ARG A 154 13.11 -5.59 13.85
C ARG A 154 12.39 -5.66 12.51
N LEU A 155 12.37 -4.58 11.73
CA LEU A 155 11.77 -4.57 10.40
C LEU A 155 12.35 -5.69 9.50
N ALA A 156 13.67 -5.84 9.50
CA ALA A 156 14.34 -6.91 8.74
C ALA A 156 13.96 -8.32 9.24
N ASN A 157 13.94 -8.53 10.57
CA ASN A 157 13.81 -9.84 11.20
C ASN A 157 12.36 -10.31 11.40
N ILE A 158 11.38 -9.41 11.32
CA ILE A 158 9.94 -9.76 11.27
C ILE A 158 9.60 -10.50 9.96
N LYS A 159 10.35 -10.26 8.88
CA LYS A 159 10.16 -10.88 7.57
C LYS A 159 8.76 -10.65 6.99
N GLY A 160 8.13 -9.54 7.34
CA GLY A 160 6.88 -9.06 6.74
C GLY A 160 7.09 -8.49 5.33
N SER A 161 6.00 -8.03 4.70
CA SER A 161 6.05 -7.50 3.33
C SER A 161 7.03 -6.34 3.15
N ALA A 162 7.16 -5.44 4.13
CA ALA A 162 8.08 -4.31 4.08
C ALA A 162 9.55 -4.67 4.41
N SER A 163 9.84 -5.89 4.86
CA SER A 163 11.21 -6.29 5.27
C SER A 163 12.22 -6.25 4.12
N TYR A 164 11.76 -6.33 2.86
CA TYR A 164 12.63 -6.22 1.67
C TYR A 164 13.37 -4.88 1.61
N LEU A 165 12.83 -3.81 2.21
CA LEU A 165 13.44 -2.48 2.29
C LEU A 165 14.81 -2.49 2.99
N MET A 166 15.05 -3.50 3.84
CA MET A 166 16.33 -3.71 4.52
C MET A 166 17.23 -4.74 3.83
N SER A 167 16.90 -5.16 2.61
CA SER A 167 17.70 -6.15 1.87
C SER A 167 19.12 -5.65 1.62
N GLY A 168 20.10 -6.55 1.79
CA GLY A 168 21.51 -6.23 1.61
C GLY A 168 22.14 -5.45 2.77
N LEU A 169 21.38 -5.11 3.82
CA LEU A 169 21.95 -4.53 5.05
C LEU A 169 22.89 -5.54 5.72
N LYS A 170 24.13 -5.13 5.96
CA LYS A 170 25.18 -5.97 6.57
C LYS A 170 25.32 -5.71 8.05
N THR A 171 25.48 -4.43 8.45
CA THR A 171 25.64 -4.02 9.85
C THR A 171 24.98 -2.69 10.12
N LEU A 172 24.49 -2.55 11.37
CA LEU A 172 24.09 -1.28 11.98
C LEU A 172 24.97 -1.02 13.20
N GLU A 173 25.78 0.02 13.16
CA GLU A 173 26.67 0.40 14.26
C GLU A 173 26.17 1.71 14.88
N ILE A 174 26.30 1.82 16.20
CA ILE A 174 25.93 3.01 17.00
C ILE A 174 27.15 3.50 17.77
N PRO A 175 28.02 4.31 17.15
CA PRO A 175 29.23 4.83 17.81
C PRO A 175 28.94 5.63 19.07
N ASP A 176 27.82 6.32 19.11
CA ASP A 176 27.30 7.09 20.24
C ASP A 176 25.76 7.16 20.22
N ALA A 177 25.16 7.86 21.18
CA ALA A 177 23.70 7.94 21.33
C ALA A 177 22.97 8.63 20.17
N THR A 178 23.66 9.39 19.34
CA THR A 178 23.08 10.18 18.25
C THR A 178 23.54 9.76 16.85
N THR A 179 24.49 8.85 16.74
CA THR A 179 25.07 8.44 15.47
C THR A 179 24.71 6.99 15.12
N ILE A 180 24.13 6.79 13.95
CA ILE A 180 23.89 5.45 13.37
C ILE A 180 24.65 5.32 12.05
N VAL A 181 25.34 4.17 11.86
CA VAL A 181 26.08 3.84 10.64
C VAL A 181 25.50 2.56 10.07
N ALA A 182 24.92 2.66 8.87
CA ALA A 182 24.41 1.51 8.10
C ALA A 182 25.41 1.12 7.04
N THR A 183 25.84 -0.17 7.03
CA THR A 183 26.73 -0.73 6.03
C THR A 183 26.02 -1.79 5.22
N PHE A 184 26.14 -1.74 3.91
CA PHE A 184 25.54 -2.67 2.95
C PHE A 184 26.59 -3.62 2.36
N GLU A 185 26.15 -4.79 1.92
CA GLU A 185 26.99 -5.79 1.24
C GLU A 185 27.42 -5.34 -0.16
N ALA A 186 26.58 -4.53 -0.83
CA ALA A 186 26.79 -3.97 -2.16
C ALA A 186 26.31 -2.50 -2.19
N PRO A 187 26.67 -1.72 -3.22
CA PRO A 187 26.18 -0.35 -3.40
C PRO A 187 24.65 -0.28 -3.37
N ASN A 188 24.10 0.71 -2.62
CA ASN A 188 22.67 0.95 -2.52
C ASN A 188 22.34 2.45 -2.53
N SER A 189 22.42 3.08 -3.70
CA SER A 189 22.07 4.51 -3.86
C SER A 189 20.57 4.79 -3.64
N ALA A 190 19.73 3.76 -3.52
CA ALA A 190 18.31 3.88 -3.16
C ALA A 190 18.08 4.02 -1.65
N PHE A 191 19.11 3.86 -0.81
CA PHE A 191 18.89 3.77 0.64
C PHE A 191 18.33 5.06 1.25
N LEU A 192 18.72 6.25 0.79
CA LEU A 192 18.14 7.50 1.30
C LEU A 192 16.63 7.61 1.00
N PRO A 193 16.14 7.41 -0.24
CA PRO A 193 14.71 7.27 -0.50
C PRO A 193 14.01 6.20 0.36
N ILE A 194 14.67 5.07 0.60
CA ILE A 194 14.14 3.98 1.45
C ILE A 194 14.00 4.47 2.90
N VAL A 195 15.00 5.16 3.46
CA VAL A 195 14.95 5.69 4.85
C VAL A 195 13.82 6.70 5.03
N ALA A 196 13.38 7.37 3.96
CA ALA A 196 12.23 8.28 3.99
C ALA A 196 10.87 7.56 3.91
N ALA A 197 10.83 6.25 3.62
CA ALA A 197 9.60 5.49 3.55
C ALA A 197 8.95 5.30 4.93
N SER A 198 7.64 5.45 5.01
CA SER A 198 6.87 5.40 6.27
C SER A 198 7.06 4.10 7.06
N TYR A 199 7.46 3.02 6.40
CA TYR A 199 7.75 1.71 7.02
C TYR A 199 9.05 1.68 7.84
N LEU A 200 9.94 2.68 7.66
CA LEU A 200 11.17 2.82 8.44
C LEU A 200 10.99 3.75 9.66
N GLY A 201 9.76 3.92 10.12
CA GLY A 201 9.44 4.67 11.33
C GLY A 201 10.14 4.11 12.57
N ILE A 202 10.60 5.01 13.46
CA ILE A 202 11.38 4.66 14.64
C ILE A 202 10.46 4.42 15.83
N ILE A 203 10.63 3.27 16.46
CA ILE A 203 9.87 2.80 17.62
C ILE A 203 10.69 3.05 18.88
N ASN A 204 10.07 3.47 19.98
CA ASN A 204 10.67 3.43 21.31
C ASN A 204 10.97 1.97 21.68
N SER A 205 12.24 1.59 21.57
CA SER A 205 12.68 0.21 21.71
C SER A 205 12.49 -0.33 23.13
N ASP A 206 12.62 0.52 24.14
CA ASP A 206 12.43 0.15 25.55
C ASP A 206 10.97 -0.19 25.82
N VAL A 207 10.03 0.70 25.42
CA VAL A 207 8.59 0.47 25.55
C VAL A 207 8.14 -0.78 24.81
N ALA A 208 8.53 -0.91 23.53
CA ALA A 208 8.12 -2.05 22.71
C ALA A 208 8.66 -3.39 23.26
N THR A 209 9.90 -3.40 23.73
CA THR A 209 10.53 -4.60 24.33
C THR A 209 9.80 -5.05 25.60
N GLU A 210 9.38 -4.11 26.45
CA GLU A 210 8.57 -4.43 27.64
C GLU A 210 7.22 -5.08 27.29
N GLN A 211 6.71 -4.83 26.09
CA GLN A 211 5.48 -5.42 25.57
C GLN A 211 5.69 -6.70 24.75
N GLY A 212 6.91 -7.24 24.77
CA GLY A 212 7.24 -8.50 24.11
C GLY A 212 7.65 -8.39 22.66
N ALA A 213 7.95 -7.17 22.18
CA ALA A 213 8.56 -6.98 20.87
C ALA A 213 10.02 -7.44 20.85
N SER A 214 10.47 -7.96 19.71
CA SER A 214 11.82 -8.47 19.52
C SER A 214 12.41 -7.99 18.20
N ALA A 215 13.68 -7.56 18.24
CA ALA A 215 14.48 -7.28 17.06
C ALA A 215 15.50 -8.41 16.76
N ALA A 216 15.47 -9.51 17.50
CA ALA A 216 16.38 -10.64 17.31
C ALA A 216 16.14 -11.36 15.97
N ALA A 217 17.09 -12.15 15.52
CA ALA A 217 17.05 -12.83 14.22
C ALA A 217 15.86 -13.80 14.04
N ASP A 218 15.21 -14.20 15.13
CA ASP A 218 14.01 -15.04 15.17
C ASP A 218 12.72 -14.26 15.46
N ALA A 219 12.74 -12.93 15.28
CA ALA A 219 11.60 -12.05 15.56
C ALA A 219 10.32 -12.45 14.79
N ASP A 220 10.46 -13.03 13.59
CA ASP A 220 9.32 -13.55 12.81
C ASP A 220 8.45 -14.57 13.57
N SER A 221 9.03 -15.26 14.55
CA SER A 221 8.32 -16.24 15.38
C SER A 221 8.29 -15.89 16.87
N ALA A 222 9.27 -15.13 17.36
CA ALA A 222 9.44 -14.83 18.78
C ALA A 222 8.72 -13.56 19.23
N ASP A 223 8.53 -12.58 18.35
CA ASP A 223 7.85 -11.32 18.64
C ASP A 223 6.38 -11.55 19.02
N LYS A 224 5.91 -10.90 20.09
CA LYS A 224 4.55 -11.05 20.63
C LYS A 224 3.80 -9.73 20.78
N ALA A 225 4.34 -8.63 20.23
CA ALA A 225 3.79 -7.31 20.47
C ALA A 225 2.69 -6.88 19.46
N GLU A 226 2.33 -7.70 18.46
CA GLU A 226 1.37 -7.32 17.43
C GLU A 226 0.01 -6.89 18.03
N GLU A 227 -0.54 -7.65 18.98
CA GLU A 227 -1.81 -7.29 19.64
C GLU A 227 -1.69 -5.99 20.44
N TRP A 228 -0.53 -5.74 21.05
CA TRP A 228 -0.30 -4.50 21.77
C TRP A 228 -0.33 -3.29 20.84
N PHE A 229 0.30 -3.38 19.66
CA PHE A 229 0.31 -2.32 18.66
C PHE A 229 -1.06 -2.05 18.02
N LEU A 230 -2.03 -2.96 18.13
CA LEU A 230 -3.42 -2.67 17.71
C LEU A 230 -4.16 -1.72 18.67
N ALA A 231 -3.66 -1.53 19.87
CA ALA A 231 -4.27 -0.68 20.91
C ALA A 231 -3.35 0.43 21.41
N ASN A 232 -2.07 0.44 21.03
CA ASN A 232 -1.07 1.36 21.54
C ASN A 232 -0.07 1.75 20.44
N SER A 233 0.65 2.84 20.70
CA SER A 233 1.76 3.27 19.85
C SER A 233 2.97 3.69 20.69
N ALA A 234 4.17 3.60 20.11
CA ALA A 234 5.44 3.95 20.76
C ALA A 234 6.31 4.77 19.80
N GLY A 235 5.75 5.81 19.23
CA GLY A 235 6.42 6.67 18.24
C GLY A 235 6.74 8.06 18.76
N SER A 236 7.41 8.85 17.91
CA SER A 236 7.79 10.25 18.15
C SER A 236 6.95 11.25 17.38
N GLY A 237 6.00 10.77 16.58
CA GLY A 237 5.23 11.57 15.63
C GLY A 237 4.28 12.59 16.24
N PRO A 238 3.66 13.44 15.39
CA PRO A 238 2.71 14.47 15.80
C PRO A 238 1.42 13.92 16.44
N TYR A 239 1.10 12.65 16.20
CA TYR A 239 -0.07 11.96 16.75
C TYR A 239 0.33 10.65 17.42
N ALA A 240 -0.55 10.14 18.29
CA ALA A 240 -0.48 8.83 18.91
C ALA A 240 -1.77 8.06 18.66
N LEU A 241 -1.72 6.73 18.66
CA LEU A 241 -2.93 5.90 18.55
C LEU A 241 -3.80 6.11 19.81
N GLU A 242 -5.05 6.50 19.61
CA GLU A 242 -6.05 6.55 20.67
C GLU A 242 -6.89 5.27 20.70
N SER A 243 -7.39 4.85 19.53
CA SER A 243 -8.14 3.59 19.41
C SER A 243 -8.19 3.11 17.97
N TYR A 244 -8.38 1.80 17.81
CA TYR A 244 -8.64 1.17 16.51
C TYR A 244 -9.74 0.13 16.65
N THR A 245 -10.76 0.23 15.82
CA THR A 245 -11.82 -0.77 15.67
C THR A 245 -11.82 -1.25 14.23
N GLN A 246 -11.43 -2.50 14.03
CA GLN A 246 -11.29 -3.08 12.69
C GLN A 246 -12.60 -2.96 11.89
N GLY A 247 -12.50 -2.38 10.69
CA GLY A 247 -13.65 -2.18 9.81
C GLY A 247 -14.59 -1.04 10.22
N GLU A 248 -14.23 -0.23 11.23
CA GLU A 248 -15.03 0.90 11.68
C GLU A 248 -14.24 2.21 11.70
N SER A 249 -13.17 2.28 12.50
CA SER A 249 -12.43 3.53 12.69
C SER A 249 -11.01 3.34 13.21
N LEU A 250 -10.14 4.27 12.83
CA LEU A 250 -8.82 4.48 13.39
C LEU A 250 -8.77 5.90 13.95
N VAL A 251 -8.52 6.04 15.24
CA VAL A 251 -8.56 7.32 15.95
C VAL A 251 -7.19 7.65 16.51
N LEU A 252 -6.73 8.86 16.22
CA LEU A 252 -5.45 9.39 16.67
C LEU A 252 -5.69 10.61 17.57
N SER A 253 -4.99 10.68 18.68
CA SER A 253 -4.90 11.86 19.54
C SER A 253 -3.63 12.65 19.25
N ARG A 254 -3.70 13.97 19.39
CA ARG A 254 -2.52 14.84 19.26
C ARG A 254 -1.47 14.49 20.31
N ASN A 255 -0.22 14.40 19.87
CA ASN A 255 0.92 14.33 20.76
C ASN A 255 1.26 15.76 21.24
N ASP A 256 0.80 16.13 22.44
CA ASP A 256 1.06 17.46 23.01
C ASP A 256 2.55 17.69 23.34
N ASN A 257 3.34 16.60 23.49
CA ASN A 257 4.78 16.63 23.70
C ASN A 257 5.57 16.60 22.37
N TYR A 258 4.88 16.65 21.22
CA TYR A 258 5.57 16.58 19.93
C TYR A 258 6.72 17.58 19.86
N TRP A 259 7.92 17.07 19.67
CA TRP A 259 9.16 17.84 19.72
C TRP A 259 9.40 18.70 18.46
N GLY A 260 8.86 18.25 17.31
CA GLY A 260 9.07 18.88 16.00
C GLY A 260 8.55 20.32 15.91
N PRO A 261 9.00 21.08 14.91
CA PRO A 261 8.71 22.52 14.79
C PRO A 261 7.23 22.80 14.47
N ASN A 262 6.58 21.94 13.71
CA ASN A 262 5.19 22.11 13.27
C ASN A 262 4.27 21.31 14.20
N LYS A 263 3.68 22.00 15.18
CA LYS A 263 2.74 21.36 16.10
C LYS A 263 1.45 20.99 15.35
N PRO A 264 0.90 19.78 15.55
CA PRO A 264 -0.34 19.36 14.91
C PRO A 264 -1.51 20.25 15.37
N VAL A 265 -2.35 20.67 14.42
CA VAL A 265 -3.45 21.62 14.67
C VAL A 265 -4.66 20.92 15.30
N PHE A 266 -5.00 19.73 14.81
CA PHE A 266 -6.19 19.01 15.25
C PHE A 266 -5.91 18.22 16.53
N PRO A 267 -6.76 18.38 17.59
CA PRO A 267 -6.57 17.61 18.82
C PRO A 267 -6.84 16.12 18.66
N ARG A 268 -7.63 15.77 17.65
CA ARG A 268 -8.04 14.40 17.34
C ARG A 268 -8.27 14.26 15.84
N VAL A 269 -7.86 13.11 15.30
CA VAL A 269 -8.10 12.72 13.90
C VAL A 269 -8.81 11.37 13.91
N THR A 270 -9.95 11.29 13.24
CA THR A 270 -10.71 10.05 13.06
C THR A 270 -10.70 9.67 11.59
N ILE A 271 -10.13 8.52 11.25
CA ILE A 271 -10.27 7.91 9.93
C ILE A 271 -11.41 6.91 10.01
N SER A 272 -12.49 7.18 9.30
CA SER A 272 -13.72 6.38 9.33
C SER A 272 -13.76 5.43 8.13
N GLN A 273 -14.18 4.20 8.36
CA GLN A 273 -14.40 3.21 7.31
C GLN A 273 -15.63 3.57 6.47
N VAL A 274 -15.42 4.07 5.28
CA VAL A 274 -16.47 4.39 4.31
C VAL A 274 -16.07 3.81 2.95
N LYS A 275 -16.60 2.62 2.64
CA LYS A 275 -16.21 1.86 1.44
C LYS A 275 -16.66 2.49 0.13
N ASP A 276 -17.83 3.08 0.16
CA ASP A 276 -18.50 3.57 -1.05
C ASP A 276 -18.10 5.02 -1.34
N SER A 277 -17.58 5.28 -2.54
CA SER A 277 -17.12 6.60 -2.99
C SER A 277 -18.23 7.65 -2.94
N SER A 278 -19.49 7.27 -3.29
CA SER A 278 -20.63 8.20 -3.23
C SER A 278 -20.99 8.53 -1.79
N SER A 279 -20.82 7.59 -0.86
CA SER A 279 -21.01 7.85 0.58
C SER A 279 -19.94 8.77 1.13
N GLN A 280 -18.67 8.64 0.70
CA GLN A 280 -17.60 9.58 1.05
C GLN A 280 -17.92 10.99 0.54
N LEU A 281 -18.37 11.10 -0.71
CA LEU A 281 -18.81 12.36 -1.31
C LEU A 281 -19.94 13.03 -0.51
N GLN A 282 -20.97 12.27 -0.16
CA GLN A 282 -22.13 12.79 0.60
C GLN A 282 -21.73 13.26 2.01
N GLN A 283 -20.85 12.53 2.69
CA GLN A 283 -20.35 12.94 4.02
C GLN A 283 -19.53 14.23 3.94
N LEU A 284 -18.69 14.40 2.91
CA LEU A 284 -17.96 15.65 2.69
C LEU A 284 -18.91 16.82 2.42
N GLN A 285 -19.93 16.65 1.55
CA GLN A 285 -20.92 17.69 1.25
C GLN A 285 -21.80 18.05 2.46
N ALA A 286 -22.10 17.07 3.32
CA ALA A 286 -22.87 17.29 4.55
C ALA A 286 -22.04 17.93 5.67
N GLY A 287 -20.70 17.91 5.57
CA GLY A 287 -19.79 18.32 6.63
C GLY A 287 -19.63 17.28 7.75
N ASP A 288 -20.01 16.03 7.50
CA ASP A 288 -19.81 14.88 8.39
C ASP A 288 -18.37 14.32 8.28
N ALA A 289 -17.70 14.58 7.15
CA ALA A 289 -16.28 14.37 6.94
C ALA A 289 -15.61 15.66 6.46
N ASP A 290 -14.37 15.87 6.88
CA ASP A 290 -13.53 17.00 6.47
C ASP A 290 -12.68 16.66 5.23
N ILE A 291 -12.33 15.40 5.06
CA ILE A 291 -11.57 14.88 3.93
C ILE A 291 -12.22 13.60 3.41
N ALA A 292 -12.39 13.53 2.10
CA ALA A 292 -12.79 12.31 1.40
C ALA A 292 -11.65 11.88 0.46
N MET A 293 -11.08 10.70 0.69
CA MET A 293 -9.84 10.31 0.04
C MET A 293 -10.01 9.50 -1.25
N GLN A 294 -11.21 8.96 -1.52
CA GLN A 294 -11.44 8.04 -2.64
C GLN A 294 -12.70 8.40 -3.42
N ILE A 295 -12.91 9.70 -3.63
CA ILE A 295 -13.97 10.18 -4.51
C ILE A 295 -13.61 9.82 -5.95
N SER A 296 -14.56 9.26 -6.68
CA SER A 296 -14.37 8.92 -8.09
C SER A 296 -14.28 10.20 -8.96
N LEU A 297 -13.46 10.12 -9.99
CA LEU A 297 -13.16 11.26 -10.87
C LEU A 297 -14.39 11.79 -11.62
N ASP A 298 -15.35 10.92 -11.95
CA ASP A 298 -16.64 11.30 -12.55
C ASP A 298 -17.56 12.06 -11.58
N SER A 299 -17.34 11.93 -10.28
CA SER A 299 -18.10 12.62 -9.23
C SER A 299 -17.57 14.01 -8.90
N VAL A 300 -16.39 14.40 -9.38
CA VAL A 300 -15.80 15.74 -9.11
C VAL A 300 -16.71 16.87 -9.52
N SER A 301 -17.41 16.72 -10.66
CA SER A 301 -18.37 17.72 -11.15
C SER A 301 -19.52 18.01 -10.18
N GLN A 302 -19.85 17.08 -9.28
CA GLN A 302 -20.89 17.25 -8.26
C GLN A 302 -20.44 18.17 -7.12
N LEU A 303 -19.13 18.42 -6.98
CA LEU A 303 -18.53 19.34 -6.01
C LEU A 303 -18.28 20.73 -6.60
N GLU A 304 -18.44 20.89 -7.92
CA GLU A 304 -18.23 22.18 -8.57
C GLU A 304 -19.24 23.22 -8.07
N GLY A 305 -18.72 24.36 -7.58
CA GLY A 305 -19.53 25.45 -7.05
C GLY A 305 -19.98 25.29 -5.60
N ASP A 306 -19.63 24.21 -4.92
CA ASP A 306 -19.80 24.09 -3.46
C ASP A 306 -18.72 24.92 -2.75
N SER A 307 -19.12 26.02 -2.11
CA SER A 307 -18.20 26.91 -1.41
C SER A 307 -17.59 26.32 -0.14
N ASN A 308 -18.14 25.21 0.35
CA ASN A 308 -17.69 24.53 1.58
C ASN A 308 -16.64 23.46 1.28
N VAL A 309 -16.41 23.15 0.00
CA VAL A 309 -15.49 22.09 -0.41
C VAL A 309 -14.43 22.64 -1.35
N THR A 310 -13.21 22.19 -1.16
CA THR A 310 -12.09 22.41 -2.08
C THR A 310 -11.72 21.07 -2.72
N THR A 311 -11.62 21.07 -4.05
CA THR A 311 -11.18 19.91 -4.81
C THR A 311 -9.98 20.25 -5.68
N SER A 312 -9.04 19.32 -5.79
CA SER A 312 -8.00 19.35 -6.80
C SER A 312 -7.76 17.96 -7.37
N VAL A 313 -7.53 17.90 -8.67
CA VAL A 313 -7.14 16.67 -9.36
C VAL A 313 -5.63 16.74 -9.57
N VAL A 314 -4.91 15.79 -8.98
CA VAL A 314 -3.44 15.80 -8.94
C VAL A 314 -2.87 14.54 -9.60
N ASP A 315 -1.68 14.69 -10.19
CA ASP A 315 -0.92 13.54 -10.67
C ASP A 315 -0.52 12.66 -9.50
N SER A 316 -0.55 11.35 -9.72
CA SER A 316 -0.07 10.37 -8.75
C SER A 316 1.02 9.49 -9.35
N PHE A 317 1.69 8.71 -8.50
CA PHE A 317 2.60 7.66 -8.92
C PHE A 317 1.95 6.28 -8.88
N ASN A 318 0.66 6.24 -8.52
CA ASN A 318 -0.13 5.02 -8.48
C ASN A 318 -0.53 4.60 -9.89
N TYR A 319 -0.52 3.34 -10.19
CA TYR A 319 -1.03 2.86 -11.47
C TYR A 319 -1.69 1.49 -11.37
N VAL A 320 -2.57 1.22 -12.31
CA VAL A 320 -3.14 -0.11 -12.52
C VAL A 320 -2.57 -0.71 -13.79
N TYR A 321 -2.33 -2.01 -13.76
CA TYR A 321 -1.69 -2.73 -14.83
C TYR A 321 -2.27 -4.13 -15.01
N ILE A 322 -2.02 -4.74 -16.15
CA ILE A 322 -2.15 -6.18 -16.28
C ILE A 322 -0.76 -6.82 -16.22
N ALA A 323 -0.70 -7.98 -15.61
CA ALA A 323 0.46 -8.83 -15.69
C ALA A 323 0.21 -9.98 -16.64
N LEU A 324 1.18 -10.20 -17.52
CA LEU A 324 1.26 -11.33 -18.44
C LEU A 324 2.32 -12.29 -17.89
N SER A 325 1.90 -13.45 -17.39
CA SER A 325 2.77 -14.37 -16.65
C SER A 325 3.09 -15.64 -17.46
N PRO A 326 4.17 -15.65 -18.26
CA PRO A 326 4.47 -16.76 -19.16
C PRO A 326 4.82 -18.08 -18.46
N GLY A 327 5.17 -18.05 -17.18
CA GLY A 327 5.41 -19.25 -16.37
C GLY A 327 4.17 -19.84 -15.71
N ALA A 328 3.01 -19.16 -15.79
CA ALA A 328 1.77 -19.65 -15.19
C ALA A 328 1.21 -20.87 -15.93
N GLU A 329 0.44 -21.71 -15.21
CA GLU A 329 -0.28 -22.83 -15.83
C GLU A 329 -1.27 -22.30 -16.89
N GLY A 330 -1.23 -22.83 -18.11
CA GLY A 330 -2.06 -22.40 -19.25
C GLY A 330 -1.55 -21.17 -19.99
N ALA A 331 -0.33 -20.72 -19.70
CA ALA A 331 0.26 -19.52 -20.28
C ALA A 331 1.27 -19.83 -21.43
N GLU A 332 1.24 -21.01 -22.04
CA GLU A 332 2.25 -21.45 -23.03
C GLU A 332 2.40 -20.46 -24.20
N LYS A 333 1.30 -19.81 -24.60
CA LYS A 333 1.33 -18.80 -25.66
C LYS A 333 2.06 -17.52 -25.25
N LEU A 334 2.01 -17.17 -23.96
CA LEU A 334 2.70 -15.99 -23.43
C LEU A 334 4.23 -16.19 -23.30
N GLN A 335 4.74 -17.39 -23.49
CA GLN A 335 6.20 -17.63 -23.49
C GLN A 335 6.89 -16.94 -24.69
N ASP A 336 6.19 -16.77 -25.82
CA ASP A 336 6.72 -15.99 -26.94
C ASP A 336 6.56 -14.47 -26.65
N PRO A 337 7.65 -13.70 -26.59
CA PRO A 337 7.59 -12.25 -26.36
C PRO A 337 6.83 -11.50 -27.48
N ASN A 338 6.75 -12.04 -28.69
CA ASN A 338 5.95 -11.43 -29.76
C ASN A 338 4.45 -11.48 -29.44
N VAL A 339 3.98 -12.54 -28.78
CA VAL A 339 2.59 -12.64 -28.32
C VAL A 339 2.31 -11.59 -27.24
N ARG A 340 3.19 -11.43 -26.26
CA ARG A 340 3.04 -10.40 -25.22
C ARG A 340 3.05 -8.99 -25.81
N LYS A 341 4.01 -8.70 -26.71
CA LYS A 341 4.08 -7.41 -27.42
C LYS A 341 2.85 -7.16 -28.32
N ALA A 342 2.27 -8.22 -28.90
CA ALA A 342 1.02 -8.09 -29.65
C ALA A 342 -0.15 -7.70 -28.75
N ILE A 343 -0.23 -8.26 -27.55
CA ILE A 343 -1.23 -7.87 -26.53
C ILE A 343 -1.07 -6.38 -26.20
N VAL A 344 0.14 -5.92 -25.89
CA VAL A 344 0.42 -4.50 -25.61
C VAL A 344 -0.04 -3.58 -26.74
N LYS A 345 0.26 -3.94 -28.01
CA LYS A 345 -0.14 -3.15 -29.19
C LYS A 345 -1.64 -3.20 -29.49
N ALA A 346 -2.33 -4.21 -29.04
CA ALA A 346 -3.77 -4.35 -29.27
C ALA A 346 -4.65 -3.57 -28.27
N ILE A 347 -4.08 -3.07 -27.16
CA ILE A 347 -4.81 -2.31 -26.15
C ILE A 347 -4.96 -0.85 -26.55
N ASP A 348 -6.19 -0.36 -26.58
CA ASP A 348 -6.54 1.04 -26.79
C ASP A 348 -6.46 1.82 -25.45
N TYR A 349 -5.26 2.31 -25.13
CA TYR A 349 -4.96 3.01 -23.87
C TYR A 349 -5.72 4.32 -23.72
N ASP A 350 -5.91 5.09 -24.81
CA ASP A 350 -6.65 6.35 -24.76
C ASP A 350 -8.14 6.07 -24.49
N GLY A 351 -8.70 5.05 -25.14
CA GLY A 351 -10.06 4.60 -24.86
C GLY A 351 -10.22 3.99 -23.47
N ALA A 352 -9.17 3.37 -22.92
CA ALA A 352 -9.18 2.88 -21.53
C ALA A 352 -9.18 4.06 -20.53
N ILE A 353 -8.32 5.06 -20.71
CA ILE A 353 -8.28 6.26 -19.86
C ILE A 353 -9.63 6.99 -19.88
N GLU A 354 -10.23 7.16 -21.08
CA GLU A 354 -11.52 7.81 -21.20
C GLU A 354 -12.64 7.03 -20.48
N SER A 355 -12.69 5.71 -20.67
CA SER A 355 -13.79 4.89 -20.15
C SER A 355 -13.67 4.54 -18.68
N LEU A 356 -12.43 4.45 -18.14
CA LEU A 356 -12.19 3.99 -16.76
C LEU A 356 -12.10 5.16 -15.77
N VAL A 357 -11.53 6.29 -16.20
CA VAL A 357 -11.27 7.44 -15.32
C VAL A 357 -11.72 8.78 -15.93
N ALA A 358 -12.67 8.75 -16.88
CA ALA A 358 -13.25 9.95 -17.52
C ALA A 358 -12.17 10.93 -18.05
N GLY A 359 -11.10 10.41 -18.66
CA GLY A 359 -9.98 11.19 -19.18
C GLY A 359 -8.97 11.67 -18.14
N ASN A 360 -9.20 11.46 -16.84
CA ASN A 360 -8.32 11.91 -15.75
C ASN A 360 -7.24 10.86 -15.42
N GLY A 361 -6.42 10.56 -16.38
CA GLY A 361 -5.32 9.62 -16.24
C GLY A 361 -4.25 9.85 -17.30
N LYS A 362 -3.12 9.21 -17.14
CA LYS A 362 -1.99 9.27 -18.07
C LYS A 362 -1.58 7.87 -18.51
N LYS A 363 -1.09 7.77 -19.77
CA LYS A 363 -0.35 6.58 -20.17
C LYS A 363 0.97 6.53 -19.42
N GLN A 364 1.41 5.33 -19.12
CA GLN A 364 2.70 5.05 -18.50
C GLN A 364 3.47 4.08 -19.40
N ALA A 365 4.75 4.36 -19.65
CA ALA A 365 5.54 3.59 -20.61
C ALA A 365 6.00 2.24 -20.05
N SER A 366 6.45 2.21 -18.81
CA SER A 366 7.04 1.05 -18.15
C SER A 366 6.52 0.93 -16.71
N PRO A 367 6.84 -0.15 -15.99
CA PRO A 367 6.55 -0.25 -14.56
C PRO A 367 7.13 0.89 -13.71
N ILE A 368 8.21 1.56 -14.16
CA ILE A 368 8.74 2.76 -13.48
C ILE A 368 7.78 3.93 -13.73
N PRO A 369 7.16 4.53 -12.70
CA PRO A 369 6.14 5.55 -12.86
C PRO A 369 6.63 6.82 -13.55
N ASN A 370 5.70 7.49 -14.20
CA ASN A 370 5.94 8.83 -14.73
C ASN A 370 6.47 9.76 -13.63
N GLY A 371 7.56 10.48 -13.92
CA GLY A 371 8.21 11.40 -12.96
C GLY A 371 9.31 10.78 -12.09
N PHE A 372 9.45 9.46 -12.06
CA PHE A 372 10.61 8.83 -11.44
C PHE A 372 11.84 8.92 -12.34
N ILE A 373 13.02 8.87 -11.75
CA ILE A 373 14.30 8.86 -12.48
C ILE A 373 14.32 7.71 -13.49
N GLY A 374 14.67 8.01 -14.75
CA GLY A 374 14.73 7.03 -15.83
C GLY A 374 13.42 6.81 -16.60
N SER A 375 12.30 7.45 -16.20
CA SER A 375 11.01 7.28 -16.89
C SER A 375 10.82 8.22 -18.09
N ALA A 376 11.48 9.38 -18.12
CA ALA A 376 11.17 10.49 -19.02
C ALA A 376 11.42 10.20 -20.51
N ASP A 377 12.40 9.37 -20.82
CA ASP A 377 12.85 9.10 -22.20
C ASP A 377 12.26 7.82 -22.79
N LEU A 378 11.31 7.17 -22.09
CA LEU A 378 10.68 5.94 -22.55
C LEU A 378 9.49 6.24 -23.47
N ALA A 379 9.38 5.47 -24.56
CA ALA A 379 8.27 5.60 -25.48
C ALA A 379 6.96 5.06 -24.89
N LEU A 380 5.91 5.88 -24.92
CA LEU A 380 4.58 5.47 -24.50
C LEU A 380 4.02 4.35 -25.39
N PRO A 381 3.18 3.45 -24.88
CA PRO A 381 2.58 2.38 -25.67
C PRO A 381 1.66 2.96 -26.75
N GLU A 382 1.72 2.36 -27.93
CA GLU A 382 0.92 2.73 -29.08
C GLU A 382 -0.14 1.66 -29.38
N TYR A 383 -1.36 2.10 -29.68
CA TYR A 383 -2.43 1.26 -30.18
C TYR A 383 -2.20 0.98 -31.69
N ASP A 384 -1.82 -0.27 -32.03
CA ASP A 384 -1.44 -0.66 -33.38
C ASP A 384 -1.92 -2.09 -33.69
N LEU A 385 -3.16 -2.21 -34.15
CA LEU A 385 -3.78 -3.52 -34.46
C LEU A 385 -3.07 -4.27 -35.58
N GLU A 386 -2.55 -3.58 -36.59
CA GLU A 386 -1.89 -4.23 -37.71
C GLU A 386 -0.50 -4.75 -37.29
N GLY A 387 0.22 -3.99 -36.49
CA GLY A 387 1.45 -4.45 -35.85
C GLY A 387 1.21 -5.64 -34.91
N ALA A 388 0.13 -5.62 -34.11
CA ALA A 388 -0.26 -6.74 -33.28
C ALA A 388 -0.54 -8.01 -34.07
N LYS A 389 -1.36 -7.93 -35.13
CA LYS A 389 -1.64 -9.07 -36.03
C LYS A 389 -0.38 -9.63 -36.69
N LYS A 390 0.54 -8.74 -37.09
CA LYS A 390 1.81 -9.16 -37.67
C LYS A 390 2.65 -9.95 -36.65
N LEU A 391 2.76 -9.47 -35.40
CA LEU A 391 3.49 -10.17 -34.35
C LEU A 391 2.87 -11.55 -34.04
N LEU A 392 1.54 -11.66 -34.02
CA LEU A 392 0.85 -12.94 -33.84
C LEU A 392 1.09 -13.91 -35.01
N ALA A 393 1.15 -13.40 -36.23
CA ALA A 393 1.50 -14.20 -37.40
C ALA A 393 2.95 -14.69 -37.35
N ASP A 394 3.89 -13.81 -36.97
CA ASP A 394 5.31 -14.16 -36.79
C ASP A 394 5.50 -15.21 -35.67
N ALA A 395 4.65 -15.18 -34.63
CA ALA A 395 4.59 -16.19 -33.55
C ALA A 395 3.83 -17.48 -33.93
N GLY A 396 3.25 -17.56 -35.14
CA GLY A 396 2.51 -18.74 -35.59
C GLY A 396 1.15 -18.95 -34.96
N VAL A 397 0.52 -17.87 -34.42
CA VAL A 397 -0.79 -17.90 -33.74
C VAL A 397 -1.79 -16.93 -34.37
N ALA A 398 -1.69 -16.65 -35.67
CA ALA A 398 -2.57 -15.73 -36.39
C ALA A 398 -4.05 -16.10 -36.34
N ASP A 399 -4.36 -17.41 -36.24
CA ASP A 399 -5.74 -17.90 -36.12
C ASP A 399 -6.39 -17.58 -34.75
N GLY A 400 -5.59 -17.10 -33.81
CA GLY A 400 -6.03 -16.74 -32.45
C GLY A 400 -5.96 -17.89 -31.45
N PHE A 401 -6.30 -17.56 -30.19
CA PHE A 401 -6.31 -18.51 -29.07
C PHE A 401 -7.13 -17.96 -27.88
N ASP A 402 -7.51 -18.87 -27.00
CA ASP A 402 -8.11 -18.52 -25.70
C ASP A 402 -7.02 -18.33 -24.66
N LEU A 403 -7.25 -17.42 -23.68
CA LEU A 403 -6.35 -17.12 -22.59
C LEU A 403 -7.14 -16.83 -21.32
N ASP A 404 -6.82 -17.52 -20.25
CA ASP A 404 -7.47 -17.32 -18.96
C ASP A 404 -6.98 -16.02 -18.28
N ALA A 405 -7.94 -15.26 -17.75
CA ALA A 405 -7.71 -14.04 -17.01
C ALA A 405 -8.47 -14.05 -15.68
N THR A 406 -7.77 -14.34 -14.59
CA THR A 406 -8.33 -14.28 -13.23
C THR A 406 -7.82 -13.03 -12.53
N TYR A 407 -8.74 -12.27 -11.93
CA TYR A 407 -8.41 -10.99 -11.30
C TYR A 407 -9.28 -10.72 -10.06
N PRO A 408 -8.81 -9.91 -9.08
CA PRO A 408 -9.61 -9.57 -7.92
C PRO A 408 -10.75 -8.61 -8.29
N GLU A 409 -11.94 -8.85 -7.73
CA GLU A 409 -13.03 -7.87 -7.76
C GLU A 409 -12.66 -6.69 -6.87
N ALA A 410 -12.19 -5.61 -7.47
CA ALA A 410 -11.72 -4.43 -6.75
C ALA A 410 -11.95 -3.15 -7.57
N ASN A 411 -12.15 -2.04 -6.87
CA ASN A 411 -12.00 -0.69 -7.39
C ASN A 411 -10.79 -0.06 -6.69
N VAL A 412 -9.75 0.24 -7.46
CA VAL A 412 -8.50 0.75 -6.91
C VAL A 412 -8.11 2.02 -7.65
N TYR A 413 -7.85 3.09 -6.91
CA TYR A 413 -7.52 4.42 -7.45
C TYR A 413 -8.59 4.94 -8.45
N GLY A 414 -9.86 4.58 -8.22
CA GLY A 414 -10.97 4.94 -9.11
C GLY A 414 -11.14 4.04 -10.34
N VAL A 415 -10.32 3.00 -10.49
CA VAL A 415 -10.41 2.04 -11.60
C VAL A 415 -11.09 0.75 -11.16
N ASP A 416 -12.24 0.45 -11.74
CA ASP A 416 -12.92 -0.84 -11.59
C ASP A 416 -12.21 -1.90 -12.44
N PHE A 417 -11.69 -2.94 -11.81
CA PHE A 417 -10.93 -4.00 -12.51
C PHE A 417 -11.82 -4.84 -13.43
N SER A 418 -13.10 -5.01 -13.13
CA SER A 418 -14.01 -5.74 -14.01
C SER A 418 -14.28 -4.96 -15.29
N LEU A 419 -14.46 -3.64 -15.20
CA LEU A 419 -14.59 -2.77 -16.39
C LEU A 419 -13.28 -2.72 -17.18
N MET A 420 -12.14 -2.61 -16.52
CA MET A 420 -10.83 -2.62 -17.17
C MET A 420 -10.59 -3.92 -17.94
N MET A 421 -10.83 -5.07 -17.31
CA MET A 421 -10.62 -6.37 -17.95
C MET A 421 -11.60 -6.63 -19.11
N GLN A 422 -12.86 -6.15 -19.01
CA GLN A 422 -13.81 -6.18 -20.13
C GLN A 422 -13.38 -5.30 -21.29
N LYS A 423 -12.83 -4.09 -21.02
CA LYS A 423 -12.27 -3.22 -22.08
C LYS A 423 -11.10 -3.91 -22.79
N ILE A 424 -10.18 -4.50 -22.04
CA ILE A 424 -9.04 -5.25 -22.61
C ILE A 424 -9.53 -6.46 -23.41
N GLN A 425 -10.52 -7.21 -22.93
CA GLN A 425 -11.14 -8.32 -23.67
C GLN A 425 -11.70 -7.85 -25.01
N GLN A 426 -12.43 -6.72 -25.04
CA GLN A 426 -12.97 -6.13 -26.26
C GLN A 426 -11.87 -5.71 -27.26
N ASP A 427 -10.73 -5.26 -26.77
CA ASP A 427 -9.60 -4.89 -27.61
C ASP A 427 -8.90 -6.11 -28.18
N LEU A 428 -8.64 -7.13 -27.37
CA LEU A 428 -7.91 -8.33 -27.78
C LEU A 428 -8.69 -9.20 -28.76
N VAL A 429 -10.01 -9.20 -28.71
CA VAL A 429 -10.86 -9.91 -29.70
C VAL A 429 -10.62 -9.41 -31.14
N LYS A 430 -10.20 -8.14 -31.32
CA LYS A 430 -9.89 -7.54 -32.63
C LYS A 430 -8.66 -8.17 -33.32
N VAL A 431 -7.87 -8.90 -32.53
CA VAL A 431 -6.68 -9.65 -32.98
C VAL A 431 -6.81 -11.16 -32.71
N ASN A 432 -8.05 -11.65 -32.54
CA ASN A 432 -8.42 -13.06 -32.32
C ASN A 432 -7.89 -13.66 -31.01
N ILE A 433 -7.61 -12.85 -29.97
CA ILE A 433 -7.31 -13.35 -28.64
C ILE A 433 -8.58 -13.23 -27.78
N ASN A 434 -9.05 -14.37 -27.24
CA ASN A 434 -10.23 -14.42 -26.40
C ASN A 434 -9.85 -14.54 -24.93
N LEU A 435 -10.03 -13.48 -24.13
CA LEU A 435 -9.85 -13.57 -22.68
C LEU A 435 -11.08 -14.24 -22.03
N GLN A 436 -10.81 -15.27 -21.25
CA GLN A 436 -11.81 -15.93 -20.38
C GLN A 436 -11.75 -15.25 -19.00
N LEU A 437 -12.67 -14.29 -18.75
CA LEU A 437 -12.66 -13.47 -17.55
C LEU A 437 -13.23 -14.21 -16.35
N THR A 438 -12.47 -14.28 -15.26
CA THR A 438 -12.85 -14.91 -13.99
C THR A 438 -12.57 -13.95 -12.83
N PRO A 439 -13.54 -13.08 -12.44
CA PRO A 439 -13.44 -12.27 -11.24
C PRO A 439 -13.51 -13.15 -10.00
N VAL A 440 -12.69 -12.87 -8.98
CA VAL A 440 -12.63 -13.61 -7.72
C VAL A 440 -12.44 -12.67 -6.53
N GLN A 441 -12.68 -13.15 -5.32
CA GLN A 441 -12.38 -12.39 -4.11
C GLN A 441 -10.86 -12.30 -3.89
N PHE A 442 -10.40 -11.21 -3.28
CA PHE A 442 -8.97 -10.93 -3.11
C PHE A 442 -8.16 -12.06 -2.45
N PRO A 443 -8.63 -12.75 -1.38
CA PRO A 443 -7.92 -13.89 -0.81
C PRO A 443 -7.76 -15.06 -1.80
N GLU A 444 -8.79 -15.38 -2.56
CA GLU A 444 -8.73 -16.42 -3.58
C GLU A 444 -7.75 -16.07 -4.71
N TRP A 445 -7.70 -14.81 -5.10
CA TRP A 445 -6.73 -14.32 -6.09
C TRP A 445 -5.29 -14.51 -5.60
N ILE A 446 -4.99 -14.16 -4.33
CA ILE A 446 -3.68 -14.38 -3.72
C ILE A 446 -3.31 -15.87 -3.71
N ASP A 447 -4.24 -16.74 -3.32
CA ASP A 447 -3.99 -18.18 -3.29
C ASP A 447 -3.68 -18.73 -4.69
N ARG A 448 -4.43 -18.33 -5.71
CA ARG A 448 -4.21 -18.76 -7.10
C ARG A 448 -2.87 -18.27 -7.65
N ILE A 449 -2.54 -16.98 -7.46
CA ILE A 449 -1.30 -16.41 -7.98
C ILE A 449 -0.05 -17.02 -7.33
N ASN A 450 -0.14 -17.38 -6.04
CA ASN A 450 0.97 -18.01 -5.31
C ASN A 450 1.10 -19.50 -5.58
N ALA A 451 0.02 -20.20 -5.99
CA ALA A 451 0.05 -21.64 -6.23
C ALA A 451 0.61 -22.00 -7.62
N LYS A 452 0.10 -21.36 -8.69
CA LYS A 452 0.39 -21.77 -10.08
C LYS A 452 0.62 -20.58 -11.01
N GLY A 453 0.62 -19.38 -10.49
CA GLY A 453 0.52 -18.16 -11.28
C GLY A 453 -0.86 -18.01 -11.94
N ILE A 454 -1.06 -16.89 -12.60
CA ILE A 454 -2.25 -16.58 -13.39
C ILE A 454 -1.77 -16.04 -14.73
N PRO A 455 -2.22 -16.59 -15.89
CA PRO A 455 -1.76 -16.16 -17.20
C PRO A 455 -1.93 -14.66 -17.44
N VAL A 456 -3.13 -14.11 -17.14
CA VAL A 456 -3.41 -12.67 -17.21
C VAL A 456 -4.16 -12.26 -15.96
N THR A 457 -3.67 -11.21 -15.29
CA THR A 457 -4.34 -10.68 -14.09
C THR A 457 -4.27 -9.17 -14.04
N ALA A 458 -5.26 -8.54 -13.39
CA ALA A 458 -5.25 -7.13 -13.05
C ALA A 458 -4.56 -6.93 -11.70
N VAL A 459 -3.73 -5.92 -11.61
CA VAL A 459 -2.97 -5.57 -10.41
C VAL A 459 -2.84 -4.05 -10.30
N TYR A 460 -2.46 -3.57 -9.15
CA TYR A 460 -2.20 -2.16 -8.86
C TYR A 460 -0.90 -2.00 -8.07
N PHE A 461 -0.37 -0.79 -8.09
CA PHE A 461 0.79 -0.45 -7.28
C PHE A 461 0.81 1.04 -6.92
N ALA A 462 1.10 1.31 -5.65
CA ALA A 462 1.53 2.61 -5.15
C ALA A 462 2.99 2.49 -4.69
N PRO A 463 3.82 3.52 -4.82
CA PRO A 463 5.22 3.43 -4.40
C PRO A 463 5.35 3.30 -2.88
N ASP A 464 6.27 2.43 -2.45
CA ASP A 464 6.70 2.33 -1.05
C ASP A 464 7.72 3.41 -0.69
N HIS A 465 8.51 3.85 -1.68
CA HIS A 465 9.50 4.92 -1.58
C HIS A 465 9.73 5.57 -2.96
N THR A 466 10.50 6.66 -3.03
CA THR A 466 10.64 7.46 -4.26
C THR A 466 11.77 7.00 -5.18
N ASP A 467 12.19 5.74 -5.12
CA ASP A 467 13.24 5.18 -5.98
C ASP A 467 12.72 4.08 -6.92
N PRO A 468 13.16 4.06 -8.19
CA PRO A 468 12.73 3.03 -9.15
C PRO A 468 13.14 1.60 -8.81
N SER A 469 14.14 1.40 -7.96
CA SER A 469 14.64 0.06 -7.60
C SER A 469 13.54 -0.88 -7.09
N GLN A 470 12.52 -0.35 -6.40
CA GLN A 470 11.40 -1.14 -5.90
C GLN A 470 10.64 -1.88 -7.02
N TYR A 471 10.51 -1.26 -8.20
CA TYR A 471 9.80 -1.86 -9.34
C TYR A 471 10.56 -3.01 -9.97
N ILE A 472 11.86 -3.11 -9.70
CA ILE A 472 12.71 -4.20 -10.16
C ILE A 472 12.90 -5.23 -9.04
N GLN A 473 13.16 -4.79 -7.81
CA GLN A 473 13.36 -5.68 -6.67
C GLN A 473 12.08 -6.43 -6.27
N TYR A 474 10.92 -5.78 -6.37
CA TYR A 474 9.63 -6.38 -5.99
C TYR A 474 8.90 -6.98 -7.19
N PHE A 475 8.87 -6.28 -8.33
CA PHE A 475 8.11 -6.65 -9.52
C PHE A 475 8.96 -7.14 -10.70
N GLY A 476 10.29 -7.10 -10.60
CA GLY A 476 11.16 -7.50 -11.69
C GLY A 476 11.22 -9.00 -11.94
N GLU A 477 11.80 -9.35 -13.07
CA GLU A 477 12.05 -10.71 -13.53
C GLU A 477 13.42 -11.21 -13.05
N ILE A 478 13.82 -10.81 -11.85
CA ILE A 478 15.08 -11.25 -11.24
C ILE A 478 14.82 -12.32 -10.19
N PRO A 479 15.75 -13.27 -10.00
CA PRO A 479 15.62 -14.30 -8.97
C PRO A 479 15.38 -13.71 -7.58
N GLY A 480 14.34 -14.18 -6.90
CA GLY A 480 13.97 -13.72 -5.57
C GLY A 480 13.02 -12.52 -5.56
N SER A 481 12.73 -11.89 -6.70
CA SER A 481 11.65 -10.90 -6.75
C SER A 481 10.29 -11.56 -6.57
N SER A 482 9.35 -10.83 -5.94
CA SER A 482 8.00 -11.33 -5.68
C SER A 482 7.27 -11.68 -6.98
N TRP A 483 7.50 -10.91 -8.03
CA TRP A 483 6.84 -11.15 -9.31
C TRP A 483 7.44 -12.32 -10.08
N ALA A 484 8.77 -12.49 -10.09
CA ALA A 484 9.40 -13.66 -10.70
C ALA A 484 8.88 -14.96 -10.09
N ALA A 485 8.70 -15.00 -8.76
CA ALA A 485 8.10 -16.14 -8.08
C ALA A 485 6.64 -16.38 -8.49
N ARG A 486 5.83 -15.34 -8.60
CA ARG A 486 4.40 -15.43 -8.97
C ARG A 486 4.20 -15.73 -10.46
N GLY A 487 4.93 -15.05 -11.32
CA GLY A 487 4.86 -15.23 -12.79
C GLY A 487 5.38 -16.59 -13.24
N GLY A 488 6.33 -17.15 -12.51
CA GLY A 488 6.88 -18.48 -12.73
C GLY A 488 6.07 -19.63 -12.15
N GLY A 489 4.89 -19.38 -11.58
CA GLY A 489 4.11 -20.42 -10.91
C GLY A 489 4.74 -20.91 -9.60
N GLY A 490 5.60 -20.11 -8.98
CA GLY A 490 6.24 -20.40 -7.69
C GLY A 490 7.52 -21.25 -7.76
N ASP A 491 7.89 -21.77 -8.92
CA ASP A 491 9.14 -22.54 -9.08
C ASP A 491 10.31 -21.61 -9.45
N ALA A 492 11.32 -21.56 -8.60
CA ALA A 492 12.57 -20.88 -8.91
C ALA A 492 13.26 -21.49 -10.13
N GLY A 493 13.76 -20.65 -11.03
CA GLY A 493 14.49 -21.11 -12.24
C GLY A 493 13.58 -21.31 -13.45
N THR A 494 12.42 -20.64 -13.49
CA THR A 494 11.60 -20.58 -14.69
C THR A 494 12.21 -19.67 -15.78
N PRO A 495 11.71 -19.74 -17.03
CA PRO A 495 12.19 -18.90 -18.15
C PRO A 495 12.09 -17.38 -17.95
N LEU A 496 11.54 -16.93 -16.82
CA LEU A 496 11.39 -15.51 -16.50
C LEU A 496 12.63 -14.87 -15.88
N ASP A 497 13.61 -15.66 -15.43
CA ASP A 497 14.85 -15.09 -14.90
C ASP A 497 15.54 -14.25 -15.98
N ASN A 498 15.57 -12.93 -15.77
CA ASN A 498 16.27 -12.01 -16.68
C ASN A 498 17.55 -11.48 -16.00
N PRO A 499 18.72 -12.13 -16.25
CA PRO A 499 19.98 -11.71 -15.62
C PRO A 499 20.40 -10.28 -16.02
N LYS A 500 19.89 -9.76 -17.13
CA LYS A 500 20.17 -8.39 -17.56
C LYS A 500 19.48 -7.35 -16.66
N GLU A 501 18.31 -7.66 -16.12
CA GLU A 501 17.67 -6.80 -15.11
C GLU A 501 18.52 -6.67 -13.84
N SER A 502 19.02 -7.80 -13.32
CA SER A 502 19.92 -7.80 -12.15
C SER A 502 21.19 -6.99 -12.40
N GLU A 503 21.80 -7.10 -13.59
CA GLU A 503 23.02 -6.35 -13.95
C GLU A 503 22.74 -4.84 -14.02
N LEU A 504 21.64 -4.44 -14.66
CA LEU A 504 21.25 -3.03 -14.81
C LEU A 504 20.84 -2.43 -13.46
N LEU A 505 20.12 -3.18 -12.61
CA LEU A 505 19.78 -2.75 -11.26
C LEU A 505 21.05 -2.53 -10.42
N ALA A 506 21.99 -3.46 -10.44
CA ALA A 506 23.28 -3.30 -9.74
C ALA A 506 24.03 -2.07 -10.24
N THR A 507 24.01 -1.81 -11.57
CA THR A 507 24.60 -0.62 -12.18
C THR A 507 23.92 0.66 -11.69
N ALA A 508 22.58 0.69 -11.65
CA ALA A 508 21.82 1.83 -11.15
C ALA A 508 22.12 2.11 -9.68
N LEU A 509 22.14 1.08 -8.84
CA LEU A 509 22.40 1.20 -7.40
C LEU A 509 23.85 1.62 -7.08
N ALA A 510 24.81 1.30 -7.95
CA ALA A 510 26.19 1.73 -7.83
C ALA A 510 26.47 3.12 -8.41
N SER A 511 25.51 3.72 -9.11
CA SER A 511 25.69 4.96 -9.85
C SER A 511 24.98 6.15 -9.20
N SER A 512 25.26 7.37 -9.70
CA SER A 512 24.60 8.61 -9.35
C SER A 512 24.39 9.50 -10.59
N GLY A 513 23.52 10.52 -10.49
CA GLY A 513 23.25 11.49 -11.56
C GLY A 513 22.84 10.83 -12.88
N ASP A 514 23.38 11.32 -14.00
CA ASP A 514 23.01 10.89 -15.35
C ASP A 514 23.28 9.39 -15.62
N ALA A 515 24.34 8.83 -15.03
CA ALA A 515 24.66 7.41 -15.18
C ALA A 515 23.57 6.53 -14.53
N ARG A 516 23.06 6.96 -13.39
CA ARG A 516 21.95 6.29 -12.70
C ARG A 516 20.64 6.40 -13.48
N ALA A 517 20.32 7.62 -13.96
CA ALA A 517 19.14 7.86 -14.79
C ALA A 517 19.15 6.97 -16.04
N LYS A 518 20.31 6.90 -16.71
CA LYS A 518 20.49 6.05 -17.90
C LYS A 518 20.27 4.56 -17.59
N ALA A 519 20.81 4.06 -16.48
CA ALA A 519 20.63 2.66 -16.09
C ALA A 519 19.14 2.33 -15.84
N TYR A 520 18.39 3.22 -15.20
CA TYR A 520 16.95 3.05 -15.03
C TYR A 520 16.16 3.21 -16.34
N THR A 521 16.58 4.07 -17.26
CA THR A 521 15.98 4.12 -18.60
C THR A 521 16.18 2.81 -19.35
N GLU A 522 17.39 2.23 -19.30
CA GLU A 522 17.67 0.92 -19.90
C GLU A 522 16.86 -0.21 -19.25
N LEU A 523 16.69 -0.19 -17.91
CA LEU A 523 15.81 -1.11 -17.20
C LEU A 523 14.34 -0.96 -17.62
N GLY A 524 13.82 0.27 -17.66
CA GLY A 524 12.45 0.53 -18.10
C GLY A 524 12.22 0.05 -19.53
N GLN A 525 13.19 0.24 -20.45
CA GLN A 525 13.11 -0.24 -21.82
C GLN A 525 13.11 -1.79 -21.87
N LEU A 526 13.94 -2.44 -21.05
CA LEU A 526 13.97 -3.90 -20.96
C LEU A 526 12.61 -4.46 -20.51
N MET A 527 12.02 -3.87 -19.47
CA MET A 527 10.69 -4.27 -18.98
C MET A 527 9.56 -4.03 -20.01
N ILE A 528 9.67 -2.96 -20.83
CA ILE A 528 8.77 -2.75 -21.99
C ILE A 528 8.94 -3.87 -23.01
N ASP A 529 10.18 -4.24 -23.31
CA ASP A 529 10.50 -5.28 -24.30
C ASP A 529 10.06 -6.68 -23.84
N ASP A 530 10.14 -6.96 -22.56
CA ASP A 530 9.68 -8.21 -21.98
C ASP A 530 8.15 -8.28 -21.88
N ALA A 531 7.48 -7.14 -21.74
CA ALA A 531 6.02 -7.01 -21.71
C ALA A 531 5.34 -7.96 -20.70
N ILE A 532 5.89 -8.05 -19.50
CA ILE A 532 5.32 -8.84 -18.39
C ILE A 532 4.36 -7.97 -17.56
N ILE A 533 4.80 -6.79 -17.14
CA ILE A 533 4.00 -5.82 -16.40
C ILE A 533 3.62 -4.72 -17.39
N VAL A 534 2.34 -4.62 -17.71
CA VAL A 534 1.80 -3.72 -18.73
C VAL A 534 0.92 -2.67 -18.06
N PRO A 535 1.44 -1.46 -17.77
CA PRO A 535 0.63 -0.38 -17.21
C PRO A 535 -0.53 -0.03 -18.15
N ILE A 536 -1.74 0.06 -17.61
CA ILE A 536 -2.94 0.41 -18.38
C ILE A 536 -3.27 1.88 -18.21
N VAL A 537 -3.30 2.35 -16.97
CA VAL A 537 -3.54 3.75 -16.63
C VAL A 537 -2.81 4.12 -15.35
N ASN A 538 -2.22 5.32 -15.35
CA ASN A 538 -1.77 6.03 -14.17
C ASN A 538 -2.86 7.07 -13.84
N PRO A 539 -3.80 6.76 -12.92
CA PRO A 539 -4.92 7.64 -12.62
C PRO A 539 -4.46 8.86 -11.84
N GLN A 540 -5.11 9.98 -12.11
CA GLN A 540 -5.01 11.14 -11.24
C GLN A 540 -5.87 10.91 -9.99
N LEU A 541 -5.49 11.52 -8.88
CA LEU A 541 -6.22 11.42 -7.61
C LEU A 541 -7.03 12.69 -7.35
N VAL A 542 -8.22 12.50 -6.78
CA VAL A 542 -9.04 13.60 -6.29
C VAL A 542 -8.69 13.86 -4.84
N LEU A 543 -8.16 15.05 -4.57
CA LEU A 543 -8.01 15.57 -3.21
C LEU A 543 -9.23 16.44 -2.92
N ALA A 544 -10.11 15.96 -2.06
CA ALA A 544 -11.37 16.65 -1.73
C ALA A 544 -11.45 16.88 -0.22
N THR A 545 -11.55 18.16 0.17
CA THR A 545 -11.52 18.57 1.57
C THR A 545 -12.58 19.63 1.85
N ALA A 546 -12.96 19.80 3.12
CA ALA A 546 -13.62 21.02 3.56
C ALA A 546 -12.74 22.24 3.21
N SER A 547 -13.38 23.35 2.81
CA SER A 547 -12.69 24.53 2.23
C SER A 547 -11.73 25.23 3.20
N ASP A 548 -11.88 25.01 4.49
CA ASP A 548 -11.02 25.56 5.54
C ASP A 548 -9.83 24.64 5.91
N ILE A 549 -9.73 23.43 5.33
CA ILE A 549 -8.56 22.56 5.49
C ILE A 549 -7.44 23.05 4.57
N THR A 550 -6.24 23.16 5.13
CA THR A 550 -5.01 23.52 4.41
C THR A 550 -3.96 22.42 4.53
N GLY A 551 -2.92 22.46 3.69
CA GLY A 551 -1.81 21.51 3.75
C GLY A 551 -2.12 20.14 3.15
N MET A 552 -3.25 19.95 2.47
CA MET A 552 -3.57 18.70 1.78
C MET A 552 -2.68 18.54 0.55
N HIS A 553 -1.85 17.50 0.57
CA HIS A 553 -0.96 17.13 -0.55
C HIS A 553 -0.94 15.61 -0.71
N TYR A 554 -0.91 15.15 -1.96
CA TYR A 554 -0.51 13.77 -2.23
C TYR A 554 1.00 13.65 -2.04
N SER A 555 1.43 12.65 -1.30
CA SER A 555 2.85 12.38 -1.08
C SER A 555 3.19 10.95 -1.50
N ALA A 556 4.25 10.82 -2.29
CA ALA A 556 4.74 9.52 -2.75
C ALA A 556 5.30 8.63 -1.61
N CYS A 557 5.61 9.20 -0.44
CA CYS A 557 6.14 8.44 0.69
C CYS A 557 5.06 7.86 1.61
N CYS A 558 3.85 8.42 1.60
CA CYS A 558 2.93 8.20 2.71
C CYS A 558 1.46 8.49 2.39
N ASN A 559 1.11 8.69 1.13
CA ASN A 559 -0.21 9.10 0.65
C ASN A 559 -0.68 10.45 1.22
N LEU A 560 -0.77 10.59 2.54
CA LEU A 560 -1.17 11.81 3.26
C LEU A 560 -0.36 11.96 4.55
N ASP A 561 0.28 13.10 4.76
CA ASP A 561 0.92 13.45 6.03
C ASP A 561 -0.01 14.32 6.88
N LEU A 562 -0.58 13.74 7.94
CA LEU A 562 -1.48 14.43 8.86
C LEU A 562 -0.81 15.57 9.63
N GLY A 563 0.51 15.52 9.78
CA GLY A 563 1.29 16.57 10.45
C GLY A 563 1.39 17.88 9.66
N LEU A 564 1.06 17.85 8.36
CA LEU A 564 1.04 19.03 7.49
C LEU A 564 -0.32 19.71 7.39
N LEU A 565 -1.39 19.05 7.87
CA LEU A 565 -2.74 19.59 7.79
C LEU A 565 -2.94 20.74 8.79
N GLY A 566 -3.66 21.77 8.34
CA GLY A 566 -3.98 22.95 9.11
C GLY A 566 -5.36 23.49 8.82
N LEU A 567 -5.71 24.61 9.44
CA LEU A 567 -6.93 25.36 9.20
C LEU A 567 -6.59 26.70 8.54
N ALA A 568 -7.43 27.13 7.59
CA ALA A 568 -7.38 28.48 7.07
C ALA A 568 -7.74 29.45 8.19
N GLY A 569 -6.96 30.52 8.34
CA GLY A 569 -7.13 31.54 9.38
C GLY A 569 -8.31 32.49 9.11
#